data_3525bbf99cfaa0ea7e4bcc9a67305101
#
_entry.id   3525bbf99cfaa0ea7e4bcc9a67305101
#
_cell.length_a   1.000
_cell.length_b   1.000
_cell.length_c   1.000
_cell.angle_alpha   90.00
_cell.angle_beta   90.00
_cell.angle_gamma   90.00
#
_symmetry.space_group_name_H-M   'P 1'
#
loop_
_entity.id
_entity.type
_entity.pdbx_description
1 polymer ?
#
loop_
_entity_poly.entity_id
_entity_poly.type
_entity_poly.pdbx_seq_one_letter_code
_entity_poly.pdbx_strand_id
1 'polypeptide(L)'
;IAGSDSGGSAGIQADIKTITALGGYAATAISAVTVQSTRGVSAVHPIPLDILSGQIEAVLTDIGADVIKTGMLGSAGTVDTVLAALDAHADPAIPLVVDPVMVAASGDRLVDDTALEAIRDRLSPRAWLLTPNMPEAAALTGVEVEDMDGQREAADIFWANGSDAGGA
;
A
#
# COMPACT_ATOMS: atom_id res chain seq x y z
N ILE A 1 6.37 2.78 1.30
CA ILE A 1 6.19 1.80 2.38
C ILE A 1 5.67 0.52 1.74
N ALA A 2 6.49 -0.54 1.64
CA ALA A 2 6.05 -1.78 0.97
C ALA A 2 7.00 -2.95 1.30
N GLY A 3 6.65 -4.13 0.82
CA GLY A 3 7.52 -5.31 0.86
C GLY A 3 8.71 -5.18 -0.08
N SER A 4 9.78 -5.92 0.23
CA SER A 4 10.99 -6.01 -0.58
C SER A 4 10.93 -7.26 -1.46
N ASP A 5 10.98 -7.08 -2.80
CA ASP A 5 11.04 -8.17 -3.79
C ASP A 5 12.49 -8.48 -4.17
N SER A 6 12.98 -9.68 -3.81
CA SER A 6 14.33 -10.12 -4.18
C SER A 6 14.52 -10.26 -5.70
N GLY A 7 13.45 -10.49 -6.46
CA GLY A 7 13.47 -10.51 -7.93
C GLY A 7 13.59 -9.13 -8.56
N GLY A 8 13.27 -8.07 -7.82
CA GLY A 8 13.46 -6.67 -8.20
C GLY A 8 12.44 -6.13 -9.20
N SER A 9 11.34 -6.84 -9.46
CA SER A 9 10.31 -6.45 -10.42
C SER A 9 9.04 -5.86 -9.77
N ALA A 10 8.92 -6.00 -8.45
CA ALA A 10 7.81 -5.49 -7.65
C ALA A 10 8.32 -4.82 -6.36
N GLY A 11 7.40 -4.46 -5.47
CA GLY A 11 7.70 -3.90 -4.16
C GLY A 11 8.56 -2.64 -4.20
N ILE A 12 9.30 -2.39 -3.12
CA ILE A 12 10.16 -1.21 -3.03
C ILE A 12 11.20 -1.11 -4.16
N GLN A 13 11.64 -2.24 -4.72
CA GLN A 13 12.62 -2.24 -5.81
C GLN A 13 12.03 -1.66 -7.10
N ALA A 14 10.79 -1.98 -7.42
CA ALA A 14 10.08 -1.39 -8.55
C ALA A 14 9.83 0.11 -8.31
N ASP A 15 9.39 0.46 -7.11
CA ASP A 15 9.14 1.85 -6.74
C ASP A 15 10.41 2.70 -6.84
N ILE A 16 11.54 2.25 -6.27
CA ILE A 16 12.83 2.95 -6.35
C ILE A 16 13.25 3.15 -7.82
N LYS A 17 13.20 2.09 -8.63
CA LYS A 17 13.60 2.16 -10.05
C LYS A 17 12.73 3.16 -10.81
N THR A 18 11.42 3.11 -10.60
CA THR A 18 10.46 3.98 -11.29
C THR A 18 10.66 5.44 -10.91
N ILE A 19 10.68 5.73 -9.60
CA ILE A 19 10.86 7.09 -9.07
C ILE A 19 12.21 7.67 -9.56
N THR A 20 13.29 6.88 -9.46
CA THR A 20 14.63 7.32 -9.90
C THR A 20 14.67 7.56 -11.40
N ALA A 21 14.04 6.70 -12.21
CA ALA A 21 14.00 6.88 -13.67
C ALA A 21 13.22 8.14 -14.08
N LEU A 22 12.26 8.57 -13.26
CA LEU A 22 11.51 9.81 -13.46
C LEU A 22 12.18 11.04 -12.85
N GLY A 23 13.40 10.91 -12.31
CA GLY A 23 14.19 12.01 -11.75
C GLY A 23 13.86 12.34 -10.28
N GLY A 24 13.08 11.50 -9.60
CA GLY A 24 12.76 11.65 -8.19
C GLY A 24 13.76 10.96 -7.25
N TYR A 25 13.65 11.25 -5.96
CA TYR A 25 14.37 10.58 -4.89
C TYR A 25 13.41 9.63 -4.15
N ALA A 26 13.82 8.37 -3.97
CA ALA A 26 13.02 7.36 -3.28
C ALA A 26 13.65 6.98 -1.95
N ALA A 27 12.96 7.31 -0.85
CA ALA A 27 13.21 6.72 0.47
C ALA A 27 12.23 5.56 0.70
N THR A 28 12.58 4.61 1.58
CA THR A 28 11.76 3.42 1.78
C THR A 28 11.60 3.05 3.24
N ALA A 29 10.42 2.52 3.59
CA ALA A 29 10.18 1.75 4.80
C ALA A 29 9.70 0.34 4.39
N ILE A 30 10.41 -0.69 4.85
CA ILE A 30 10.18 -2.08 4.42
C ILE A 30 9.19 -2.73 5.38
N SER A 31 8.05 -3.21 4.86
CA SER A 31 7.04 -3.94 5.64
C SER A 31 7.36 -5.43 5.81
N ALA A 32 7.97 -6.03 4.80
CA ALA A 32 8.37 -7.43 4.79
C ALA A 32 9.50 -7.67 3.79
N VAL A 33 10.28 -8.72 4.00
CA VAL A 33 11.26 -9.23 3.03
C VAL A 33 10.70 -10.51 2.43
N THR A 34 10.69 -10.62 1.09
CA THR A 34 10.22 -11.81 0.40
C THR A 34 11.36 -12.62 -0.21
N VAL A 35 11.20 -13.91 -0.28
CA VAL A 35 11.97 -14.78 -1.17
C VAL A 35 11.15 -14.96 -2.44
N GLN A 36 11.37 -14.07 -3.39
CA GLN A 36 10.53 -13.92 -4.58
C GLN A 36 11.37 -13.97 -5.86
N SER A 37 10.79 -14.57 -6.88
CA SER A 37 11.33 -14.63 -8.24
C SER A 37 10.20 -14.54 -9.27
N THR A 38 10.52 -14.61 -10.57
CA THR A 38 9.52 -14.69 -11.64
C THR A 38 8.62 -15.91 -11.59
N ARG A 39 8.93 -16.89 -10.74
CA ARG A 39 8.16 -18.13 -10.57
C ARG A 39 7.22 -18.12 -9.39
N GLY A 40 7.35 -17.15 -8.47
CA GLY A 40 6.48 -17.01 -7.31
C GLY A 40 7.19 -16.51 -6.05
N VAL A 41 6.43 -16.50 -4.96
CA VAL A 41 6.86 -16.13 -3.60
C VAL A 41 6.97 -17.39 -2.76
N SER A 42 8.19 -17.79 -2.36
CA SER A 42 8.42 -19.00 -1.57
C SER A 42 8.48 -18.76 -0.07
N ALA A 43 8.74 -17.51 0.37
CA ALA A 43 8.71 -17.13 1.77
C ALA A 43 8.47 -15.61 1.92
N VAL A 44 7.86 -15.24 3.04
CA VAL A 44 7.66 -13.86 3.46
C VAL A 44 8.10 -13.74 4.91
N HIS A 45 8.99 -12.79 5.20
CA HIS A 45 9.42 -12.46 6.56
C HIS A 45 8.95 -11.05 6.90
N PRO A 46 7.90 -10.90 7.73
CA PRO A 46 7.44 -9.58 8.19
C PRO A 46 8.54 -8.87 8.99
N ILE A 47 8.69 -7.58 8.77
CA ILE A 47 9.54 -6.75 9.62
C ILE A 47 8.83 -6.49 10.95
N PRO A 48 9.53 -6.54 12.10
CA PRO A 48 8.96 -6.16 13.39
C PRO A 48 8.32 -4.77 13.33
N LEU A 49 7.12 -4.62 13.92
CA LEU A 49 6.31 -3.40 13.79
C LEU A 49 6.99 -2.16 14.35
N ASP A 50 7.78 -2.30 15.41
CA ASP A 50 8.59 -1.22 15.98
C ASP A 50 9.70 -0.76 15.01
N ILE A 51 10.31 -1.69 14.27
CA ILE A 51 11.29 -1.37 13.25
C ILE A 51 10.62 -0.69 12.05
N LEU A 52 9.45 -1.15 11.62
CA LEU A 52 8.70 -0.51 10.55
C LEU A 52 8.31 0.93 10.92
N SER A 53 7.77 1.14 12.12
CA SER A 53 7.45 2.48 12.63
C SER A 53 8.70 3.38 12.68
N GLY A 54 9.82 2.85 13.20
CA GLY A 54 11.10 3.59 13.26
C GLY A 54 11.65 3.97 11.88
N GLN A 55 11.47 3.12 10.84
CA GLN A 55 11.85 3.47 9.46
C GLN A 55 11.02 4.64 8.93
N ILE A 56 9.71 4.64 9.18
CA ILE A 56 8.81 5.71 8.74
C ILE A 56 9.18 7.01 9.46
N GLU A 57 9.33 6.98 10.79
CA GLU A 57 9.76 8.11 11.59
C GLU A 57 11.09 8.69 11.09
N ALA A 58 12.11 7.85 10.92
CA ALA A 58 13.45 8.29 10.51
C ALA A 58 13.42 9.01 9.16
N VAL A 59 12.64 8.52 8.19
CA VAL A 59 12.51 9.18 6.89
C VAL A 59 11.73 10.48 6.99
N LEU A 60 10.56 10.48 7.65
CA LEU A 60 9.67 11.63 7.67
C LEU A 60 10.23 12.80 8.50
N THR A 61 10.98 12.50 9.58
CA THR A 61 11.54 13.54 10.46
C THR A 61 12.84 14.15 9.97
N ASP A 62 13.63 13.43 9.15
CA ASP A 62 14.93 13.89 8.64
C ASP A 62 14.86 14.34 7.18
N ILE A 63 14.29 13.51 6.31
CA ILE A 63 14.27 13.75 4.85
C ILE A 63 12.96 14.44 4.45
N GLY A 64 11.84 14.01 5.04
CA GLY A 64 10.49 14.37 4.62
C GLY A 64 10.02 13.58 3.40
N ALA A 65 8.82 13.93 2.92
CA ALA A 65 8.24 13.35 1.71
C ALA A 65 7.30 14.36 1.03
N ASP A 66 7.31 14.37 -0.31
CA ASP A 66 6.33 15.10 -1.12
C ASP A 66 5.09 14.24 -1.40
N VAL A 67 5.27 12.91 -1.44
CA VAL A 67 4.21 11.89 -1.63
C VAL A 67 4.60 10.64 -0.87
N ILE A 68 3.63 9.99 -0.25
CA ILE A 68 3.81 8.70 0.39
C ILE A 68 3.05 7.64 -0.42
N LYS A 69 3.71 6.50 -0.71
CA LYS A 69 3.05 5.35 -1.35
C LYS A 69 3.09 4.15 -0.40
N THR A 70 1.98 3.45 -0.28
CA THR A 70 1.94 2.10 0.31
C THR A 70 1.74 1.05 -0.78
N GLY A 71 2.39 -0.10 -0.62
CA GLY A 71 2.15 -1.31 -1.40
C GLY A 71 1.78 -2.48 -0.47
N MET A 72 2.40 -3.64 -0.62
CA MET A 72 2.12 -4.81 0.22
C MET A 72 2.40 -4.54 1.70
N LEU A 73 1.38 -4.63 2.54
CA LEU A 73 1.48 -4.46 4.00
C LEU A 73 1.33 -5.79 4.78
N GLY A 74 0.64 -6.78 4.21
CA GLY A 74 0.61 -8.17 4.67
C GLY A 74 -0.32 -8.46 5.85
N SER A 75 -0.45 -7.58 6.85
CA SER A 75 -1.28 -7.81 8.04
C SER A 75 -2.01 -6.56 8.52
N ALA A 76 -3.10 -6.74 9.27
CA ALA A 76 -3.81 -5.64 9.92
C ALA A 76 -2.90 -4.84 10.86
N GLY A 77 -2.04 -5.52 11.64
CA GLY A 77 -1.09 -4.86 12.52
C GLY A 77 -0.08 -3.97 11.79
N THR A 78 0.34 -4.37 10.58
CA THR A 78 1.20 -3.54 9.72
C THR A 78 0.45 -2.30 9.23
N VAL A 79 -0.81 -2.45 8.80
CA VAL A 79 -1.67 -1.32 8.39
C VAL A 79 -1.82 -0.32 9.54
N ASP A 80 -2.17 -0.80 10.74
CA ASP A 80 -2.35 0.05 11.91
C ASP A 80 -1.04 0.77 12.30
N THR A 81 0.09 0.08 12.23
CA THR A 81 1.40 0.67 12.51
C THR A 81 1.75 1.76 11.51
N VAL A 82 1.50 1.53 10.22
CA VAL A 82 1.72 2.54 9.18
C VAL A 82 0.86 3.76 9.44
N LEU A 83 -0.44 3.60 9.65
CA LEU A 83 -1.36 4.72 9.91
C LEU A 83 -0.94 5.51 11.15
N ALA A 84 -0.62 4.83 12.26
CA ALA A 84 -0.16 5.49 13.48
C ALA A 84 1.15 6.27 13.28
N ALA A 85 2.10 5.73 12.52
CA ALA A 85 3.35 6.40 12.22
C ALA A 85 3.14 7.63 11.29
N LEU A 86 2.23 7.53 10.31
CA LEU A 86 1.86 8.66 9.46
C LEU A 86 1.16 9.75 10.27
N ASP A 87 0.22 9.41 11.15
CA ASP A 87 -0.46 10.37 12.01
C ASP A 87 0.50 11.10 12.97
N ALA A 88 1.56 10.43 13.39
CA ALA A 88 2.56 11.00 14.30
C ALA A 88 3.61 11.88 13.61
N HIS A 89 3.98 11.57 12.38
CA HIS A 89 5.19 12.12 11.77
C HIS A 89 4.99 12.74 10.38
N ALA A 90 3.89 12.46 9.66
CA ALA A 90 3.63 13.05 8.35
C ALA A 90 2.83 14.36 8.48
N ASP A 91 3.12 15.32 7.61
CA ASP A 91 2.22 16.45 7.39
C ASP A 91 0.91 15.91 6.75
N PRO A 92 -0.27 16.21 7.30
CA PRO A 92 -1.56 15.78 6.76
C PRO A 92 -1.82 16.20 5.30
N ALA A 93 -1.11 17.21 4.80
CA ALA A 93 -1.21 17.66 3.42
C ALA A 93 -0.44 16.75 2.42
N ILE A 94 0.41 15.85 2.89
CA ILE A 94 1.16 14.95 2.01
C ILE A 94 0.21 13.91 1.40
N PRO A 95 0.10 13.84 0.06
CA PRO A 95 -0.76 12.86 -0.59
C PRO A 95 -0.33 11.43 -0.29
N LEU A 96 -1.29 10.57 0.09
CA LEU A 96 -1.09 9.15 0.28
C LEU A 96 -1.60 8.38 -0.95
N VAL A 97 -0.71 7.70 -1.64
CA VAL A 97 -1.05 6.77 -2.73
C VAL A 97 -1.12 5.36 -2.15
N VAL A 98 -2.28 4.75 -2.23
CA VAL A 98 -2.50 3.38 -1.72
C VAL A 98 -2.60 2.41 -2.90
N ASP A 99 -1.63 1.52 -3.00
CA ASP A 99 -1.66 0.35 -3.88
C ASP A 99 -2.03 -0.86 -3.01
N PRO A 100 -3.29 -1.33 -3.05
CA PRO A 100 -3.81 -2.29 -2.09
C PRO A 100 -3.42 -3.72 -2.48
N VAL A 101 -2.14 -4.01 -2.55
CA VAL A 101 -1.58 -5.29 -3.00
C VAL A 101 -2.07 -6.43 -2.12
N MET A 102 -2.84 -7.36 -2.70
CA MET A 102 -3.41 -8.53 -2.02
C MET A 102 -2.84 -9.84 -2.52
N VAL A 103 -2.44 -9.88 -3.78
CA VAL A 103 -1.98 -11.09 -4.47
C VAL A 103 -0.72 -10.77 -5.25
N ALA A 104 0.28 -11.63 -5.18
CA ALA A 104 1.47 -11.52 -6.01
C ALA A 104 1.14 -11.80 -7.48
N ALA A 105 1.96 -11.31 -8.40
CA ALA A 105 1.81 -11.59 -9.84
C ALA A 105 1.80 -13.09 -10.17
N SER A 106 2.36 -13.92 -9.28
CA SER A 106 2.33 -15.41 -9.36
C SER A 106 1.00 -16.01 -8.93
N GLY A 107 0.07 -15.24 -8.34
CA GLY A 107 -1.20 -15.71 -7.78
C GLY A 107 -1.14 -16.05 -6.29
N ASP A 108 0.01 -15.91 -5.65
CA ASP A 108 0.14 -16.18 -4.22
C ASP A 108 -0.57 -15.09 -3.39
N ARG A 109 -1.43 -15.51 -2.47
CA ARG A 109 -2.12 -14.57 -1.56
C ARG A 109 -1.14 -13.99 -0.55
N LEU A 110 -1.10 -12.67 -0.45
CA LEU A 110 -0.16 -11.91 0.40
C LEU A 110 -0.81 -11.28 1.64
N VAL A 111 -2.14 -11.33 1.74
CA VAL A 111 -2.92 -10.75 2.85
C VAL A 111 -3.95 -11.77 3.35
N ASP A 112 -4.24 -11.76 4.64
CA ASP A 112 -5.36 -12.48 5.23
C ASP A 112 -6.63 -11.63 5.26
N ASP A 113 -7.75 -12.19 5.75
CA ASP A 113 -9.04 -11.51 5.77
C ASP A 113 -9.02 -10.28 6.70
N THR A 114 -8.28 -10.34 7.80
CA THR A 114 -8.15 -9.21 8.75
C THR A 114 -7.34 -8.06 8.15
N ALA A 115 -6.34 -8.37 7.34
CA ALA A 115 -5.58 -7.37 6.60
C ALA A 115 -6.42 -6.72 5.50
N LEU A 116 -7.27 -7.50 4.79
CA LEU A 116 -8.20 -6.97 3.80
C LEU A 116 -9.18 -5.98 4.44
N GLU A 117 -9.78 -6.34 5.58
CA GLU A 117 -10.65 -5.44 6.34
C GLU A 117 -9.92 -4.15 6.77
N ALA A 118 -8.67 -4.27 7.25
CA ALA A 118 -7.87 -3.13 7.63
C ALA A 118 -7.56 -2.20 6.44
N ILE A 119 -7.24 -2.76 5.28
CA ILE A 119 -7.01 -1.99 4.06
C ILE A 119 -8.30 -1.31 3.63
N ARG A 120 -9.43 -2.01 3.59
CA ARG A 120 -10.72 -1.46 3.18
C ARG A 120 -11.21 -0.36 4.10
N ASP A 121 -11.22 -0.62 5.42
CA ASP A 121 -11.96 0.21 6.38
C ASP A 121 -11.10 1.32 7.01
N ARG A 122 -9.78 1.19 6.98
CA ARG A 122 -8.86 2.13 7.64
C ARG A 122 -7.85 2.80 6.71
N LEU A 123 -7.26 2.06 5.76
CA LEU A 123 -6.22 2.59 4.89
C LEU A 123 -6.81 3.27 3.65
N SER A 124 -7.75 2.61 2.95
CA SER A 124 -8.34 3.13 1.71
C SER A 124 -9.04 4.49 1.88
N PRO A 125 -9.77 4.76 3.00
CA PRO A 125 -10.36 6.07 3.24
C PRO A 125 -9.33 7.21 3.41
N ARG A 126 -8.08 6.88 3.71
CA ARG A 126 -6.98 7.86 3.85
C ARG A 126 -6.27 8.14 2.54
N ALA A 127 -6.59 7.41 1.48
CA ALA A 127 -5.91 7.54 0.19
C ALA A 127 -6.34 8.83 -0.53
N TRP A 128 -5.34 9.63 -0.95
CA TRP A 128 -5.53 10.64 -1.96
C TRP A 128 -5.71 10.00 -3.36
N LEU A 129 -5.01 8.88 -3.60
CA LEU A 129 -5.13 8.06 -4.81
C LEU A 129 -5.11 6.59 -4.41
N LEU A 130 -6.09 5.83 -4.88
CA LEU A 130 -6.18 4.38 -4.73
C LEU A 130 -6.01 3.72 -6.10
N THR A 131 -5.13 2.70 -6.20
CA THR A 131 -4.77 2.06 -7.47
C THR A 131 -5.04 0.55 -7.48
N PRO A 132 -6.25 0.07 -7.15
CA PRO A 132 -6.56 -1.34 -7.17
C PRO A 132 -6.63 -1.86 -8.60
N ASN A 133 -6.14 -3.08 -8.83
CA ASN A 133 -6.53 -3.84 -10.01
C ASN A 133 -7.97 -4.37 -9.88
N MET A 134 -8.54 -4.97 -10.93
CA MET A 134 -9.94 -5.43 -10.92
C MET A 134 -10.25 -6.45 -9.80
N PRO A 135 -9.44 -7.49 -9.57
CA PRO A 135 -9.62 -8.39 -8.44
C PRO A 135 -9.55 -7.71 -7.07
N GLU A 136 -8.64 -6.76 -6.88
CA GLU A 136 -8.50 -5.99 -5.65
C GLU A 136 -9.70 -5.06 -5.43
N ALA A 137 -10.16 -4.39 -6.49
CA ALA A 137 -11.37 -3.57 -6.43
C ALA A 137 -12.59 -4.41 -6.04
N ALA A 138 -12.77 -5.58 -6.64
CA ALA A 138 -13.85 -6.50 -6.28
C ALA A 138 -13.75 -6.96 -4.82
N ALA A 139 -12.55 -7.32 -4.34
CA ALA A 139 -12.35 -7.76 -2.96
C ALA A 139 -12.64 -6.66 -1.93
N LEU A 140 -12.29 -5.41 -2.25
CA LEU A 140 -12.48 -4.26 -1.35
C LEU A 140 -13.92 -3.76 -1.33
N THR A 141 -14.65 -3.83 -2.46
CA THR A 141 -15.99 -3.27 -2.58
C THR A 141 -17.10 -4.30 -2.46
N GLY A 142 -16.80 -5.58 -2.72
CA GLY A 142 -17.78 -6.64 -2.80
C GLY A 142 -18.58 -6.64 -4.11
N VAL A 143 -18.25 -5.79 -5.07
CA VAL A 143 -18.86 -5.70 -6.40
C VAL A 143 -18.09 -6.58 -7.38
N GLU A 144 -18.77 -7.19 -8.32
CA GLU A 144 -18.15 -7.90 -9.45
C GLU A 144 -17.55 -6.87 -10.43
N VAL A 145 -16.25 -6.95 -10.67
CA VAL A 145 -15.52 -5.98 -11.50
C VAL A 145 -14.93 -6.71 -12.71
N GLU A 146 -15.76 -6.96 -13.72
CA GLU A 146 -15.35 -7.64 -14.96
C GLU A 146 -15.35 -6.71 -16.18
N ASP A 147 -16.05 -5.59 -16.10
CA ASP A 147 -16.20 -4.62 -17.20
C ASP A 147 -16.11 -3.16 -16.69
N MET A 148 -16.38 -2.22 -17.61
CA MET A 148 -16.34 -0.78 -17.30
C MET A 148 -17.44 -0.33 -16.34
N ASP A 149 -18.57 -1.01 -16.32
CA ASP A 149 -19.68 -0.63 -15.44
C ASP A 149 -19.39 -1.10 -14.01
N GLY A 150 -18.86 -2.31 -13.82
CA GLY A 150 -18.35 -2.77 -12.53
C GLY A 150 -17.18 -1.93 -12.00
N GLN A 151 -16.28 -1.45 -12.89
CA GLN A 151 -15.22 -0.52 -12.50
C GLN A 151 -15.76 0.82 -11.99
N ARG A 152 -16.79 1.37 -12.64
CA ARG A 152 -17.45 2.61 -12.20
C ARG A 152 -18.16 2.43 -10.87
N GLU A 153 -18.91 1.34 -10.70
CA GLU A 153 -19.58 1.03 -9.44
C GLU A 153 -18.58 0.91 -8.28
N ALA A 154 -17.47 0.19 -8.49
CA ALA A 154 -16.40 0.10 -7.50
C ALA A 154 -15.78 1.47 -7.18
N ALA A 155 -15.55 2.30 -8.19
CA ALA A 155 -15.03 3.66 -8.00
C ALA A 155 -15.98 4.55 -7.20
N ASP A 156 -17.29 4.46 -7.45
CA ASP A 156 -18.31 5.21 -6.71
C ASP A 156 -18.34 4.79 -5.23
N ILE A 157 -18.16 3.50 -4.94
CA ILE A 157 -18.07 2.99 -3.56
C ILE A 157 -16.83 3.54 -2.86
N PHE A 158 -15.66 3.53 -3.52
CA PHE A 158 -14.44 4.11 -2.95
C PHE A 158 -14.59 5.60 -2.69
N TRP A 159 -15.20 6.34 -3.62
CA TRP A 159 -15.46 7.77 -3.46
C TRP A 159 -16.38 8.05 -2.30
N ALA A 160 -17.47 7.30 -2.16
CA ALA A 160 -18.41 7.46 -1.05
C ALA A 160 -17.79 7.19 0.32
N ASN A 161 -16.85 6.24 0.41
CA ASN A 161 -16.17 5.88 1.64
C ASN A 161 -15.02 6.84 2.00
N GLY A 162 -14.45 7.56 1.02
CA GLY A 162 -13.37 8.53 1.21
C GLY A 162 -13.83 10.00 1.32
N SER A 163 -15.11 10.28 1.18
CA SER A 163 -15.65 11.65 1.06
C SER A 163 -15.60 12.50 2.33
N ASP A 164 -15.21 11.97 3.48
CA ASP A 164 -15.01 12.75 4.70
C ASP A 164 -13.63 13.45 4.78
N ALA A 165 -12.73 13.19 3.84
CA ALA A 165 -11.37 13.75 3.84
C ALA A 165 -11.19 14.99 2.92
N GLY A 166 -12.22 15.44 2.22
CA GLY A 166 -12.13 16.47 1.17
C GLY A 166 -13.12 17.62 1.27
N GLY A 167 -13.61 17.92 2.44
CA GLY A 167 -14.54 19.01 2.65
C GLY A 167 -13.94 20.19 3.43
N ALA A 168 -13.16 21.06 2.76
CA ALA A 168 -13.02 22.50 3.10
C ALA A 168 -12.33 23.22 1.94
#